data_cf2bc36a1c9d428e8f1b0291a1e2b260
#
_entry.id   cf2bc36a1c9d428e8f1b0291a1e2b260
#
_cell.length_a   1.000
_cell.length_b   1.000
_cell.length_c   1.000
_cell.angle_alpha   90.00
_cell.angle_beta   90.00
_cell.angle_gamma   90.00
#
_symmetry.space_group_name_H-M   'P 1'
#
loop_
_entity.id
_entity.type
_entity.pdbx_description
1 polymer ?
#
loop_
_entity_poly.entity_id
_entity_poly.type
_entity_poly.pdbx_seq_one_letter_code
_entity_poly.pdbx_strand_id
1 'polypeptide(L)'
;MSASKQVAAGIPRPTAEEAKQWQTNFDALLSHEYGILMFKEFLKSQHCLENLNFWIDVEKYKQVTGDARESEARRIYESYISIMSPTEISIDSKTRNTVEMNMENPSATTFQPAQEQIYYLMKRDCLPRFLKSKKYKQLRCR
;
A
#
# COMPACT_ATOMS: atom_id res chain seq x y z
N MET A 1 11.69 17.33 -16.12
CA MET A 1 10.83 17.27 -14.92
C MET A 1 10.93 15.90 -14.27
N SER A 2 10.86 15.88 -12.96
CA SER A 2 10.88 14.60 -12.26
C SER A 2 9.55 13.85 -12.42
N ALA A 3 9.60 12.53 -12.32
CA ALA A 3 8.40 11.70 -12.38
C ALA A 3 7.40 12.08 -11.29
N SER A 4 7.90 12.51 -10.10
CA SER A 4 7.02 12.94 -9.00
C SER A 4 6.12 14.09 -9.40
N LYS A 5 6.64 15.05 -10.14
CA LYS A 5 5.85 16.20 -10.59
C LYS A 5 4.76 15.78 -11.56
N GLN A 6 5.08 14.85 -12.47
CA GLN A 6 4.11 14.34 -13.43
C GLN A 6 3.01 13.54 -12.75
N VAL A 7 3.39 12.63 -11.85
CA VAL A 7 2.46 11.76 -11.13
C VAL A 7 1.50 12.57 -10.25
N ALA A 8 2.02 13.64 -9.63
CA ALA A 8 1.24 14.47 -8.72
C ALA A 8 0.59 15.68 -9.38
N ALA A 9 0.70 15.82 -10.72
CA ALA A 9 0.11 16.96 -11.43
C ALA A 9 -1.41 16.99 -11.25
N GLY A 10 -1.93 18.15 -10.87
CA GLY A 10 -3.36 18.34 -10.64
C GLY A 10 -3.85 17.90 -9.25
N ILE A 11 -3.00 17.30 -8.43
CA ILE A 11 -3.35 16.90 -7.07
C ILE A 11 -2.81 17.94 -6.11
N PRO A 12 -3.66 18.48 -5.20
CA PRO A 12 -3.20 19.49 -4.26
C PRO A 12 -2.08 18.97 -3.36
N ARG A 13 -1.02 19.76 -3.23
CA ARG A 13 0.08 19.42 -2.33
C ARG A 13 -0.36 19.63 -0.89
N PRO A 14 0.18 18.84 0.05
CA PRO A 14 -0.14 19.04 1.46
C PRO A 14 0.46 20.35 1.97
N THR A 15 -0.16 20.89 3.02
CA THR A 15 0.48 21.96 3.78
C THR A 15 1.65 21.36 4.55
N ALA A 16 2.56 22.22 5.03
CA ALA A 16 3.67 21.74 5.87
C ALA A 16 3.14 21.02 7.11
N GLU A 17 2.04 21.50 7.69
CA GLU A 17 1.44 20.88 8.86
C GLU A 17 0.88 19.49 8.56
N GLU A 18 0.20 19.34 7.43
CA GLU A 18 -0.30 18.03 7.00
C GLU A 18 0.85 17.05 6.79
N ALA A 19 1.92 17.49 6.12
CA ALA A 19 3.07 16.62 5.87
C ALA A 19 3.76 16.21 7.17
N LYS A 20 3.82 17.10 8.17
CA LYS A 20 4.41 16.78 9.47
C LYS A 20 3.63 15.69 10.21
N GLN A 21 2.32 15.66 10.05
CA GLN A 21 1.48 14.64 10.69
C GLN A 21 1.87 13.22 10.26
N TRP A 22 2.40 13.08 9.06
CA TRP A 22 2.78 11.76 8.54
C TRP A 22 3.90 11.09 9.36
N GLN A 23 4.67 11.86 10.11
CA GLN A 23 5.73 11.33 10.97
C GLN A 23 5.19 10.44 12.07
N THR A 24 4.00 10.73 12.55
CA THR A 24 3.39 10.00 13.67
C THR A 24 2.07 9.34 13.30
N ASN A 25 1.58 9.54 12.09
CA ASN A 25 0.28 9.02 11.66
C ASN A 25 0.38 8.49 10.23
N PHE A 26 0.70 7.20 10.11
CA PHE A 26 0.84 6.54 8.82
C PHE A 26 -0.48 6.55 8.05
N ASP A 27 -1.61 6.40 8.76
CA ASP A 27 -2.93 6.43 8.13
C ASP A 27 -3.20 7.77 7.44
N ALA A 28 -2.71 8.86 8.01
CA ALA A 28 -2.85 10.18 7.39
C ALA A 28 -2.09 10.25 6.07
N LEU A 29 -0.90 9.65 6.01
CA LEU A 29 -0.15 9.56 4.75
C LEU A 29 -0.92 8.76 3.70
N LEU A 30 -1.42 7.57 4.08
CA LEU A 30 -2.12 6.68 3.17
C LEU A 30 -3.48 7.23 2.73
N SER A 31 -4.05 8.18 3.48
CA SER A 31 -5.33 8.81 3.15
C SER A 31 -5.19 10.08 2.32
N HIS A 32 -3.98 10.58 2.12
CA HIS A 32 -3.73 11.82 1.38
C HIS A 32 -3.32 11.47 -0.05
N GLU A 33 -4.04 11.98 -1.03
CA GLU A 33 -3.77 11.67 -2.45
C GLU A 33 -2.33 11.96 -2.85
N TYR A 34 -1.83 13.14 -2.49
CA TYR A 34 -0.44 13.51 -2.78
C TYR A 34 0.54 12.65 -2.00
N GLY A 35 0.22 12.39 -0.72
CA GLY A 35 1.06 11.59 0.16
C GLY A 35 1.25 10.18 -0.34
N ILE A 36 0.16 9.54 -0.75
CA ILE A 36 0.23 8.15 -1.22
C ILE A 36 1.03 8.06 -2.54
N LEU A 37 0.91 9.06 -3.42
CA LEU A 37 1.70 9.07 -4.66
C LEU A 37 3.19 9.26 -4.39
N MET A 38 3.55 10.12 -3.44
CA MET A 38 4.93 10.32 -3.05
C MET A 38 5.53 9.07 -2.42
N PHE A 39 4.76 8.42 -1.56
CA PHE A 39 5.18 7.17 -0.91
C PHE A 39 5.34 6.06 -1.96
N LYS A 40 4.40 5.98 -2.89
CA LYS A 40 4.46 5.02 -3.99
C LYS A 40 5.75 5.16 -4.81
N GLU A 41 6.10 6.39 -5.18
CA GLU A 41 7.34 6.66 -5.90
C GLU A 41 8.56 6.27 -5.09
N PHE A 42 8.55 6.56 -3.80
CA PHE A 42 9.64 6.18 -2.91
C PHE A 42 9.81 4.66 -2.88
N LEU A 43 8.71 3.91 -2.67
CA LEU A 43 8.75 2.46 -2.62
C LEU A 43 9.21 1.85 -3.95
N LYS A 44 8.82 2.46 -5.06
CA LYS A 44 9.28 2.04 -6.37
C LYS A 44 10.81 2.14 -6.47
N SER A 45 11.39 3.23 -5.96
CA SER A 45 12.84 3.41 -5.96
C SER A 45 13.55 2.42 -5.04
N GLN A 46 12.85 1.87 -4.05
CA GLN A 46 13.39 0.89 -3.10
C GLN A 46 13.07 -0.56 -3.52
N HIS A 47 12.46 -0.76 -4.67
CA HIS A 47 12.08 -2.08 -5.19
C HIS A 47 11.14 -2.86 -4.25
N CYS A 48 10.23 -2.14 -3.59
CA CYS A 48 9.24 -2.75 -2.69
C CYS A 48 7.83 -2.19 -2.87
N LEU A 49 7.51 -1.76 -4.09
CA LEU A 49 6.21 -1.16 -4.41
C LEU A 49 5.06 -2.17 -4.28
N GLU A 50 5.32 -3.46 -4.43
CA GLU A 50 4.27 -4.49 -4.36
C GLU A 50 3.51 -4.46 -3.04
N ASN A 51 4.16 -4.08 -1.95
CA ASN A 51 3.51 -3.99 -0.64
C ASN A 51 2.40 -2.94 -0.65
N LEU A 52 2.69 -1.76 -1.16
CA LEU A 52 1.69 -0.69 -1.22
C LEU A 52 0.60 -1.00 -2.25
N ASN A 53 0.98 -1.53 -3.41
CA ASN A 53 0.00 -1.90 -4.43
C ASN A 53 -0.98 -2.94 -3.90
N PHE A 54 -0.47 -3.93 -3.16
CA PHE A 54 -1.34 -4.93 -2.52
C PHE A 54 -2.31 -4.26 -1.54
N TRP A 55 -1.79 -3.40 -0.67
CA TRP A 55 -2.61 -2.72 0.33
C TRP A 55 -3.74 -1.91 -0.34
N ILE A 56 -3.40 -1.18 -1.41
CA ILE A 56 -4.37 -0.37 -2.16
C ILE A 56 -5.41 -1.26 -2.83
N ASP A 57 -4.95 -2.34 -3.47
CA ASP A 57 -5.85 -3.25 -4.17
C ASP A 57 -6.83 -3.92 -3.21
N VAL A 58 -6.38 -4.26 -2.00
CA VAL A 58 -7.28 -4.81 -0.97
C VAL A 58 -8.30 -3.77 -0.52
N GLU A 59 -7.89 -2.49 -0.37
CA GLU A 59 -8.85 -1.43 -0.01
C GLU A 59 -9.94 -1.31 -1.06
N LYS A 60 -9.60 -1.38 -2.33
CA LYS A 60 -10.58 -1.38 -3.43
C LYS A 60 -11.44 -2.64 -3.42
N TYR A 61 -10.82 -3.78 -3.15
CA TYR A 61 -11.50 -5.07 -3.09
C TYR A 61 -12.64 -5.06 -2.05
N LYS A 62 -12.45 -4.38 -0.94
CA LYS A 62 -13.47 -4.30 0.12
C LYS A 62 -14.78 -3.71 -0.37
N GLN A 63 -14.75 -2.92 -1.44
CA GLN A 63 -15.92 -2.30 -2.03
C GLN A 63 -16.57 -3.15 -3.12
N VAL A 64 -15.92 -4.22 -3.56
CA VAL A 64 -16.42 -5.11 -4.62
C VAL A 64 -17.42 -6.09 -4.01
N THR A 65 -18.57 -6.24 -4.66
CA THR A 65 -19.64 -7.14 -4.19
C THR A 65 -20.10 -8.06 -5.31
N GLY A 66 -20.89 -9.08 -4.97
CA GLY A 66 -21.51 -9.98 -5.93
C GLY A 66 -20.47 -10.87 -6.62
N ASP A 67 -20.78 -11.23 -7.85
CA ASP A 67 -19.96 -12.16 -8.64
C ASP A 67 -18.55 -11.62 -8.92
N ALA A 68 -18.41 -10.30 -8.99
CA ALA A 68 -17.12 -9.68 -9.22
C ALA A 68 -16.15 -9.90 -8.06
N ARG A 69 -16.66 -10.15 -6.86
CA ARG A 69 -15.81 -10.37 -5.67
C ARG A 69 -14.90 -11.59 -5.83
N GLU A 70 -15.46 -12.69 -6.30
CA GLU A 70 -14.68 -13.92 -6.46
C GLU A 70 -13.57 -13.77 -7.48
N SER A 71 -13.88 -13.16 -8.62
CA SER A 71 -12.91 -12.94 -9.68
C SER A 71 -11.81 -11.96 -9.23
N GLU A 72 -12.16 -10.91 -8.50
CA GLU A 72 -11.21 -9.94 -7.98
C GLU A 72 -10.32 -10.57 -6.88
N ALA A 73 -10.91 -11.40 -6.02
CA ALA A 73 -10.15 -12.12 -5.00
C ALA A 73 -9.10 -13.02 -5.65
N ARG A 74 -9.46 -13.72 -6.72
CA ARG A 74 -8.52 -14.57 -7.46
C ARG A 74 -7.40 -13.76 -8.08
N ARG A 75 -7.72 -12.61 -8.66
CA ARG A 75 -6.70 -11.72 -9.25
C ARG A 75 -5.68 -11.27 -8.18
N ILE A 76 -6.17 -10.83 -7.04
CA ILE A 76 -5.29 -10.38 -5.94
C ILE A 76 -4.45 -11.54 -5.43
N TYR A 77 -5.06 -12.70 -5.25
CA TYR A 77 -4.34 -13.88 -4.80
C TYR A 77 -3.19 -14.23 -5.76
N GLU A 78 -3.50 -14.31 -7.05
CA GLU A 78 -2.51 -14.69 -8.05
C GLU A 78 -1.39 -13.66 -8.19
N SER A 79 -1.71 -12.36 -8.00
CA SER A 79 -0.71 -11.30 -8.13
C SER A 79 0.21 -11.19 -6.93
N TYR A 80 -0.31 -11.38 -5.71
CA TYR A 80 0.43 -11.01 -4.50
C TYR A 80 0.66 -12.15 -3.51
N ILE A 81 -0.20 -13.16 -3.50
CA ILE A 81 -0.13 -14.24 -2.51
C ILE A 81 0.53 -15.48 -3.09
N SER A 82 0.27 -15.76 -4.37
CA SER A 82 0.78 -16.94 -5.04
C SER A 82 2.30 -16.99 -4.99
N ILE A 83 2.84 -18.15 -4.62
CA ILE A 83 4.28 -18.36 -4.56
C ILE A 83 4.87 -18.18 -5.96
N MET A 84 6.02 -17.50 -6.03
CA MET A 84 6.73 -17.23 -7.30
C MET A 84 6.08 -16.18 -8.18
N SER A 85 5.06 -15.48 -7.73
CA SER A 85 4.56 -14.32 -8.47
C SER A 85 5.64 -13.24 -8.49
N PRO A 86 5.85 -12.55 -9.63
CA PRO A 86 6.81 -11.45 -9.70
C PRO A 86 6.53 -10.32 -8.71
N THR A 87 5.28 -10.21 -8.23
CA THR A 87 4.87 -9.18 -7.27
C THR A 87 4.43 -9.80 -5.94
N GLU A 88 4.95 -10.97 -5.62
CA GLU A 88 4.64 -11.65 -4.37
C GLU A 88 5.05 -10.79 -3.16
N ILE A 89 4.11 -10.64 -2.19
CA ILE A 89 4.38 -9.92 -0.95
C ILE A 89 5.02 -10.85 0.08
N SER A 90 5.71 -10.26 1.07
CA SER A 90 6.38 -11.02 2.14
C SER A 90 5.44 -11.17 3.32
N ILE A 91 4.77 -12.32 3.40
CA ILE A 91 3.94 -12.68 4.54
C ILE A 91 4.41 -14.03 5.09
N ASP A 92 4.16 -14.26 6.38
CA ASP A 92 4.55 -15.53 6.99
C ASP A 92 3.61 -16.68 6.56
N SER A 93 4.04 -17.92 6.83
CA SER A 93 3.29 -19.10 6.41
C SER A 93 1.92 -19.19 7.06
N LYS A 94 1.80 -18.78 8.31
CA LYS A 94 0.52 -18.80 9.03
C LYS A 94 -0.48 -17.86 8.37
N THR A 95 -0.04 -16.64 8.04
CA THR A 95 -0.88 -15.66 7.37
C THR A 95 -1.28 -16.14 5.98
N ARG A 96 -0.34 -16.71 5.24
CA ARG A 96 -0.61 -17.28 3.93
C ARG A 96 -1.67 -18.37 4.00
N ASN A 97 -1.53 -19.30 4.95
CA ASN A 97 -2.49 -20.39 5.11
C ASN A 97 -3.88 -19.87 5.44
N THR A 98 -3.97 -18.84 6.28
CA THR A 98 -5.26 -18.23 6.63
C THR A 98 -5.93 -17.63 5.39
N VAL A 99 -5.16 -16.89 4.56
CA VAL A 99 -5.70 -16.33 3.32
C VAL A 99 -6.16 -17.43 2.37
N GLU A 100 -5.37 -18.49 2.24
CA GLU A 100 -5.75 -19.63 1.38
C GLU A 100 -7.06 -20.26 1.81
N MET A 101 -7.26 -20.43 3.12
CA MET A 101 -8.54 -20.93 3.65
C MET A 101 -9.68 -19.95 3.34
N ASN A 102 -9.44 -18.66 3.49
CA ASN A 102 -10.46 -17.64 3.22
C ASN A 102 -10.85 -17.59 1.75
N MET A 103 -9.95 -18.01 0.85
CA MET A 103 -10.23 -18.04 -0.58
C MET A 103 -11.29 -19.07 -0.97
N GLU A 104 -11.56 -20.05 -0.11
CA GLU A 104 -12.62 -21.04 -0.36
C GLU A 104 -13.99 -20.38 -0.42
N ASN A 105 -14.17 -19.29 0.36
CA ASN A 105 -15.43 -18.53 0.36
C ASN A 105 -15.11 -17.05 0.51
N PRO A 106 -14.73 -16.37 -0.59
CA PRO A 106 -14.27 -14.98 -0.51
C PRO A 106 -15.31 -14.04 0.07
N SER A 107 -14.85 -13.16 0.96
CA SER A 107 -15.64 -12.11 1.58
C SER A 107 -14.85 -10.80 1.55
N ALA A 108 -15.42 -9.74 2.10
CA ALA A 108 -14.70 -8.45 2.19
C ALA A 108 -13.44 -8.57 3.04
N THR A 109 -13.37 -9.57 3.94
CA THR A 109 -12.23 -9.74 4.86
C THR A 109 -11.26 -10.84 4.44
N THR A 110 -11.37 -11.35 3.22
CA THR A 110 -10.51 -12.43 2.72
C THR A 110 -9.02 -12.17 2.94
N PHE A 111 -8.57 -10.95 2.65
CA PHE A 111 -7.16 -10.59 2.71
C PHE A 111 -6.76 -9.81 3.96
N GLN A 112 -7.69 -9.65 4.90
CA GLN A 112 -7.45 -8.83 6.10
C GLN A 112 -6.18 -9.23 6.86
N PRO A 113 -5.93 -10.53 7.14
CA PRO A 113 -4.71 -10.91 7.86
C PRO A 113 -3.43 -10.49 7.13
N ALA A 114 -3.40 -10.66 5.81
CA ALA A 114 -2.24 -10.28 5.01
C ALA A 114 -2.12 -8.75 4.91
N GLN A 115 -3.23 -8.06 4.75
CA GLN A 115 -3.22 -6.60 4.66
C GLN A 115 -2.67 -5.97 5.95
N GLU A 116 -3.07 -6.49 7.10
CA GLU A 116 -2.56 -6.01 8.39
C GLU A 116 -1.05 -6.26 8.51
N GLN A 117 -0.59 -7.44 8.12
CA GLN A 117 0.83 -7.77 8.19
C GLN A 117 1.65 -6.83 7.30
N ILE A 118 1.18 -6.57 6.09
CA ILE A 118 1.86 -5.68 5.15
C ILE A 118 1.80 -4.21 5.63
N TYR A 119 0.68 -3.79 6.22
CA TYR A 119 0.57 -2.45 6.80
C TYR A 119 1.66 -2.22 7.86
N TYR A 120 1.82 -3.15 8.78
CA TYR A 120 2.84 -3.02 9.83
C TYR A 120 4.25 -3.16 9.29
N LEU A 121 4.45 -3.98 8.27
CA LEU A 121 5.74 -4.07 7.59
C LEU A 121 6.14 -2.72 7.00
N MET A 122 5.23 -2.07 6.27
CA MET A 122 5.50 -0.76 5.68
C MET A 122 5.73 0.30 6.75
N LYS A 123 4.93 0.28 7.80
CA LYS A 123 5.03 1.26 8.89
C LYS A 123 6.36 1.14 9.63
N ARG A 124 6.82 -0.09 9.87
CA ARG A 124 8.04 -0.35 10.61
C ARG A 124 9.30 -0.17 9.75
N ASP A 125 9.28 -0.69 8.51
CA ASP A 125 10.48 -0.78 7.69
C ASP A 125 10.57 0.28 6.59
N CYS A 126 9.45 0.71 6.04
CA CYS A 126 9.45 1.63 4.89
C CYS A 126 9.21 3.08 5.29
N LEU A 127 8.25 3.33 6.17
CA LEU A 127 7.92 4.70 6.58
C LEU A 127 9.12 5.47 7.15
N PRO A 128 9.93 4.90 8.07
CA PRO A 128 11.07 5.65 8.61
C PRO A 128 12.05 6.09 7.54
N ARG A 129 12.28 5.26 6.52
CA ARG A 129 13.17 5.62 5.41
C ARG A 129 12.57 6.72 4.54
N PHE A 130 11.25 6.64 4.29
CA PHE A 130 10.54 7.68 3.54
C PHE A 130 10.65 9.02 4.24
N LEU A 131 10.49 9.04 5.56
CA LEU A 131 10.54 10.27 6.36
C LEU A 131 11.95 10.90 6.35
N LYS A 132 12.97 10.13 6.02
CA LYS A 132 14.34 10.62 5.88
C LYS A 132 14.66 11.06 4.45
N SER A 133 13.75 10.80 3.50
CA SER A 133 13.99 11.14 2.11
C SER A 133 13.99 12.66 1.91
N LYS A 134 14.77 13.10 0.93
CA LYS A 134 14.89 14.51 0.60
C LYS A 134 13.55 15.11 0.17
N LYS A 135 12.80 14.39 -0.63
CA LYS A 135 11.49 14.86 -1.13
C LYS A 135 10.52 15.10 0.00
N TYR A 136 10.45 14.19 0.96
CA TYR A 136 9.56 14.36 2.11
C TYR A 136 10.00 15.56 2.96
N LYS A 137 11.30 15.68 3.23
CA LYS A 137 11.83 16.79 4.03
C LYS A 137 11.51 18.14 3.40
N GLN A 138 11.53 18.22 2.07
CA GLN A 138 11.16 19.45 1.35
C GLN A 138 9.69 19.80 1.57
N LEU A 139 8.81 18.80 1.63
CA LEU A 139 7.39 19.04 1.88
C LEU A 139 7.12 19.60 3.27
N ARG A 140 7.75 19.02 4.29
CA ARG A 140 7.47 19.43 5.67
C ARG A 140 8.12 20.74 6.07
N CYS A 141 9.08 21.22 5.30
CA CYS A 141 9.80 22.45 5.59
C CYS A 141 9.32 23.67 4.80
N ARG A 142 8.20 23.57 4.12
CA ARG A 142 7.66 24.67 3.28
C ARG A 142 6.99 25.74 4.09
#